data_93380544799573e098e164d54810b3af
#
_entry.id   93380544799573e098e164d54810b3af
#
_cell.length_a   1.000
_cell.length_b   1.000
_cell.length_c   1.000
_cell.angle_alpha   90.00
_cell.angle_beta   90.00
_cell.angle_gamma   90.00
#
_symmetry.space_group_name_H-M   'P 1'
#
loop_
_entity.id
_entity.type
_entity.pdbx_description
1 polymer ?
#
loop_
_entity_poly.entity_id
_entity_poly.type
_entity_poly.pdbx_seq_one_letter_code
_entity_poly.pdbx_strand_id
1 'polypeptide(L)'
;MREEHKFFINGVWVDPSSTEIIEVENPATEEIIGTIAAGSKEDISDAVEAAKNAFATFGSSSKDERIALLESIITNYEDSSEELAAIISEEMGAPLWLSKVAQVTSGLQHFKDTLEVLKEFDFEEDGESFLIRKEPIGVIGMITPWIWPMNQMSTKVASAIAAGCTMVLKPSEISPFCGIHLAKVIEKSDLPNGVFNLVNGLGPVVGDALSTHPDVDMMHFTGSTRAGIAVAQSSAPTVKRVAQELGGKSANIILDDADLEKAVSAGVNLCFLNTGQSCLSLIHISEPTRQAEI
;
A
#
# COMPACT_ATOMS: atom_id res chain seq x y z
N MET A 1 17.60 -17.42 -5.29
CA MET A 1 16.20 -17.59 -4.88
C MET A 1 16.07 -16.96 -3.50
N ARG A 2 15.08 -16.07 -3.29
CA ARG A 2 14.84 -15.43 -1.99
C ARG A 2 14.01 -16.36 -1.11
N GLU A 3 14.34 -16.46 0.18
CA GLU A 3 13.56 -17.21 1.18
C GLU A 3 13.21 -16.28 2.31
N GLU A 4 11.98 -15.73 2.29
CA GLU A 4 11.52 -14.70 3.22
C GLU A 4 10.32 -15.27 4.00
N HIS A 5 10.62 -16.09 5.03
CA HIS A 5 9.63 -16.89 5.76
C HIS A 5 9.26 -16.29 7.12
N LYS A 6 9.55 -15.02 7.36
CA LYS A 6 9.22 -14.33 8.61
C LYS A 6 8.27 -13.17 8.38
N PHE A 7 7.50 -12.83 9.40
CA PHE A 7 6.68 -11.63 9.44
C PHE A 7 7.36 -10.56 10.30
N PHE A 8 7.12 -9.30 9.98
CA PHE A 8 7.60 -8.19 10.80
C PHE A 8 6.50 -7.77 11.76
N ILE A 9 6.60 -8.17 13.03
CA ILE A 9 5.59 -7.90 14.06
C ILE A 9 6.29 -7.33 15.29
N ASN A 10 5.75 -6.25 15.84
CA ASN A 10 6.27 -5.60 17.04
C ASN A 10 7.75 -5.23 16.96
N GLY A 11 8.21 -4.79 15.79
CA GLY A 11 9.58 -4.34 15.56
C GLY A 11 10.61 -5.47 15.39
N VAL A 12 10.18 -6.73 15.25
CA VAL A 12 11.06 -7.89 15.09
C VAL A 12 10.54 -8.85 14.01
N TRP A 13 11.45 -9.62 13.41
CA TRP A 13 11.12 -10.67 12.46
C TRP A 13 10.80 -11.97 13.19
N VAL A 14 9.52 -12.37 13.18
CA VAL A 14 8.99 -13.55 13.87
C VAL A 14 8.73 -14.70 12.90
N ASP A 15 8.85 -15.93 13.39
CA ASP A 15 8.48 -17.11 12.64
C ASP A 15 6.94 -17.22 12.54
N PRO A 16 6.39 -17.69 11.40
CA PRO A 16 4.95 -17.84 11.23
C PRO A 16 4.38 -18.95 12.11
N SER A 17 3.10 -18.88 12.42
CA SER A 17 2.38 -19.95 13.13
C SER A 17 2.16 -21.21 12.25
N SER A 18 2.26 -21.06 10.92
CA SER A 18 2.11 -22.12 9.93
C SER A 18 3.42 -22.39 9.19
N THR A 19 3.59 -23.62 8.68
CA THR A 19 4.73 -24.01 7.84
C THR A 19 4.42 -23.88 6.34
N GLU A 20 3.23 -23.41 5.97
CA GLU A 20 2.85 -23.22 4.59
C GLU A 20 3.65 -22.08 3.94
N ILE A 21 4.02 -22.28 2.69
CA ILE A 21 4.77 -21.29 1.89
C ILE A 21 4.02 -20.97 0.59
N ILE A 22 4.29 -19.79 0.06
CA ILE A 22 3.81 -19.33 -1.25
C ILE A 22 5.04 -19.09 -2.13
N GLU A 23 5.01 -19.63 -3.35
CA GLU A 23 6.01 -19.37 -4.37
C GLU A 23 5.74 -18.01 -5.03
N VAL A 24 6.82 -17.28 -5.32
CA VAL A 24 6.78 -16.00 -6.02
C VAL A 24 7.44 -16.18 -7.38
N GLU A 25 6.67 -15.90 -8.43
CA GLU A 25 7.07 -16.06 -9.81
C GLU A 25 7.47 -14.73 -10.43
N ASN A 26 8.51 -14.74 -11.26
CA ASN A 26 8.82 -13.65 -12.16
C ASN A 26 7.94 -13.75 -13.40
N PRO A 27 7.00 -12.83 -13.65
CA PRO A 27 6.04 -12.94 -14.75
C PRO A 27 6.66 -12.78 -16.14
N ALA A 28 7.91 -12.30 -16.23
CA ALA A 28 8.62 -12.17 -17.50
C ALA A 28 9.35 -13.45 -17.93
N THR A 29 9.76 -14.28 -16.97
CA THR A 29 10.51 -15.53 -17.24
C THR A 29 9.73 -16.80 -16.88
N GLU A 30 8.62 -16.65 -16.13
CA GLU A 30 7.83 -17.75 -15.58
C GLU A 30 8.64 -18.67 -14.63
N GLU A 31 9.71 -18.12 -14.05
CA GLU A 31 10.56 -18.83 -13.10
C GLU A 31 10.25 -18.42 -11.66
N ILE A 32 10.33 -19.36 -10.73
CA ILE A 32 10.21 -19.06 -9.30
C ILE A 32 11.45 -18.32 -8.83
N ILE A 33 11.28 -17.13 -8.31
CA ILE A 33 12.36 -16.26 -7.82
C ILE A 33 12.52 -16.30 -6.30
N GLY A 34 11.55 -16.86 -5.60
CA GLY A 34 11.63 -17.05 -4.16
C GLY A 34 10.35 -17.61 -3.55
N THR A 35 10.35 -17.67 -2.22
CA THR A 35 9.22 -18.14 -1.43
C THR A 35 9.00 -17.22 -0.23
N ILE A 36 7.74 -17.11 0.20
CA ILE A 36 7.32 -16.41 1.42
C ILE A 36 6.51 -17.33 2.32
N ALA A 37 6.41 -17.00 3.60
CA ALA A 37 5.47 -17.67 4.50
C ALA A 37 4.02 -17.31 4.14
N ALA A 38 3.13 -18.29 4.22
CA ALA A 38 1.69 -18.09 4.18
C ALA A 38 1.14 -17.86 5.59
N GLY A 39 0.79 -16.62 5.89
CA GLY A 39 0.23 -16.24 7.19
C GLY A 39 -1.14 -16.85 7.47
N SER A 40 -1.45 -16.95 8.73
CA SER A 40 -2.69 -17.48 9.28
C SER A 40 -3.53 -16.38 9.96
N LYS A 41 -4.68 -16.76 10.50
CA LYS A 41 -5.50 -15.88 11.36
C LYS A 41 -4.81 -15.56 12.68
N GLU A 42 -3.99 -16.47 13.19
CA GLU A 42 -3.23 -16.28 14.43
C GLU A 42 -2.16 -15.22 14.24
N ASP A 43 -1.39 -15.29 13.16
CA ASP A 43 -0.38 -14.27 12.82
C ASP A 43 -1.00 -12.87 12.67
N ILE A 44 -2.22 -12.78 12.11
CA ILE A 44 -2.96 -11.52 12.07
C ILE A 44 -3.37 -11.04 13.45
N SER A 45 -3.82 -11.94 14.33
CA SER A 45 -4.20 -11.56 15.69
C SER A 45 -2.99 -11.02 16.47
N ASP A 46 -1.82 -11.65 16.35
CA ASP A 46 -0.58 -11.19 16.98
C ASP A 46 -0.14 -9.82 16.46
N ALA A 47 -0.23 -9.60 15.14
CA ALA A 47 0.09 -8.32 14.52
C ALA A 47 -0.88 -7.20 14.93
N VAL A 48 -2.18 -7.49 15.03
CA VAL A 48 -3.19 -6.52 15.48
C VAL A 48 -3.03 -6.23 16.97
N GLU A 49 -2.72 -7.23 17.80
CA GLU A 49 -2.44 -7.02 19.22
C GLU A 49 -1.22 -6.11 19.41
N ALA A 50 -0.13 -6.34 18.65
CA ALA A 50 1.04 -5.47 18.67
C ALA A 50 0.68 -4.03 18.26
N ALA A 51 -0.10 -3.85 17.19
CA ALA A 51 -0.56 -2.54 16.74
C ALA A 51 -1.45 -1.84 17.78
N LYS A 52 -2.37 -2.56 18.41
CA LYS A 52 -3.25 -2.04 19.47
C LYS A 52 -2.46 -1.58 20.70
N ASN A 53 -1.50 -2.39 21.12
CA ASN A 53 -0.64 -2.04 22.25
C ASN A 53 0.22 -0.80 21.96
N ALA A 54 0.80 -0.70 20.75
CA ALA A 54 1.56 0.47 20.32
C ALA A 54 0.70 1.73 20.21
N PHE A 55 -0.57 1.60 19.81
CA PHE A 55 -1.50 2.73 19.68
C PHE A 55 -1.71 3.47 21.00
N ALA A 56 -1.66 2.78 22.13
CA ALA A 56 -1.84 3.39 23.45
C ALA A 56 -0.86 4.56 23.72
N THR A 57 0.31 4.53 23.12
CA THR A 57 1.32 5.58 23.22
C THR A 57 1.45 6.38 21.92
N PHE A 58 1.52 5.72 20.77
CA PHE A 58 1.73 6.38 19.48
C PHE A 58 0.56 7.27 19.08
N GLY A 59 -0.68 6.93 19.45
CA GLY A 59 -1.87 7.74 19.19
C GLY A 59 -1.83 9.13 19.81
N SER A 60 -1.00 9.34 20.84
CA SER A 60 -0.75 10.63 21.49
C SER A 60 0.59 11.27 21.13
N SER A 61 1.32 10.71 20.15
CA SER A 61 2.58 11.28 19.68
C SER A 61 2.37 12.68 19.13
N SER A 62 3.35 13.55 19.33
CA SER A 62 3.33 14.92 18.82
C SER A 62 3.50 14.98 17.29
N LYS A 63 3.13 16.11 16.69
CA LYS A 63 3.37 16.37 15.27
C LYS A 63 4.87 16.31 14.94
N ASP A 64 5.71 16.87 15.79
CA ASP A 64 7.17 16.91 15.58
C ASP A 64 7.81 15.51 15.62
N GLU A 65 7.37 14.64 16.54
CA GLU A 65 7.81 13.23 16.56
C GLU A 65 7.45 12.52 15.25
N ARG A 66 6.23 12.69 14.73
CA ARG A 66 5.80 12.07 13.47
C ARG A 66 6.55 12.63 12.26
N ILE A 67 6.89 13.93 12.26
CA ILE A 67 7.74 14.56 11.25
C ILE A 67 9.12 13.89 11.23
N ALA A 68 9.78 13.78 12.39
CA ALA A 68 11.09 13.13 12.49
C ALA A 68 11.09 11.67 12.02
N LEU A 69 10.02 10.92 12.33
CA LEU A 69 9.85 9.54 11.85
C LEU A 69 9.72 9.45 10.33
N LEU A 70 8.94 10.32 9.71
CA LEU A 70 8.81 10.37 8.24
C LEU A 70 10.13 10.75 7.58
N GLU A 71 10.90 11.70 8.14
CA GLU A 71 12.22 12.09 7.64
C GLU A 71 13.21 10.92 7.71
N SER A 72 13.20 10.15 8.81
CA SER A 72 14.02 8.93 8.96
C SER A 72 13.67 7.86 7.93
N ILE A 73 12.37 7.60 7.71
CA ILE A 73 11.91 6.65 6.70
C ILE A 73 12.30 7.10 5.29
N ILE A 74 12.14 8.38 4.95
CA ILE A 74 12.54 8.94 3.65
C ILE A 74 14.02 8.67 3.38
N THR A 75 14.88 8.94 4.35
CA THR A 75 16.33 8.72 4.23
C THR A 75 16.64 7.25 3.95
N ASN A 76 16.11 6.34 4.74
CA ASN A 76 16.34 4.90 4.58
C ASN A 76 15.75 4.35 3.27
N TYR A 77 14.63 4.92 2.81
CA TYR A 77 14.03 4.55 1.53
C TYR A 77 14.92 4.99 0.36
N GLU A 78 15.46 6.23 0.38
CA GLU A 78 16.35 6.74 -0.65
C GLU A 78 17.61 5.87 -0.79
N ASP A 79 18.20 5.47 0.33
CA ASP A 79 19.41 4.64 0.39
C ASP A 79 19.22 3.24 -0.24
N SER A 80 17.98 2.74 -0.29
CA SER A 80 17.65 1.41 -0.80
C SER A 80 16.96 1.40 -2.17
N SER A 81 16.82 2.56 -2.81
CA SER A 81 16.02 2.73 -4.02
C SER A 81 16.44 1.86 -5.22
N GLU A 82 17.73 1.64 -5.42
CA GLU A 82 18.25 0.80 -6.51
C GLU A 82 17.89 -0.68 -6.31
N GLU A 83 18.03 -1.20 -5.09
CA GLU A 83 17.63 -2.57 -4.76
C GLU A 83 16.12 -2.76 -4.92
N LEU A 84 15.34 -1.80 -4.44
CA LEU A 84 13.90 -1.82 -4.56
C LEU A 84 13.42 -1.83 -6.01
N ALA A 85 14.06 -1.05 -6.90
CA ALA A 85 13.73 -1.04 -8.32
C ALA A 85 13.95 -2.41 -8.98
N ALA A 86 15.01 -3.11 -8.61
CA ALA A 86 15.28 -4.47 -9.10
C ALA A 86 14.21 -5.46 -8.59
N ILE A 87 13.83 -5.38 -7.31
CA ILE A 87 12.79 -6.21 -6.72
C ILE A 87 11.46 -6.02 -7.46
N ILE A 88 11.03 -4.78 -7.67
CA ILE A 88 9.79 -4.48 -8.41
C ILE A 88 9.81 -5.08 -9.81
N SER A 89 10.93 -4.92 -10.53
CA SER A 89 11.06 -5.45 -11.88
C SER A 89 10.94 -6.97 -11.92
N GLU A 90 11.52 -7.66 -10.94
CA GLU A 90 11.50 -9.12 -10.87
C GLU A 90 10.13 -9.69 -10.48
N GLU A 91 9.47 -9.14 -9.45
CA GLU A 91 8.25 -9.76 -8.92
C GLU A 91 6.95 -9.31 -9.61
N MET A 92 6.90 -8.09 -10.19
CA MET A 92 5.68 -7.63 -10.87
C MET A 92 5.84 -7.42 -12.37
N GLY A 93 7.06 -7.54 -12.91
CA GLY A 93 7.31 -7.47 -14.35
C GLY A 93 7.36 -6.06 -14.93
N ALA A 94 7.48 -5.02 -14.11
CA ALA A 94 7.69 -3.67 -14.63
C ALA A 94 9.08 -3.58 -15.30
N PRO A 95 9.20 -2.91 -16.46
CA PRO A 95 10.50 -2.64 -17.03
C PRO A 95 11.42 -1.94 -16.02
N LEU A 96 12.68 -2.38 -15.91
CA LEU A 96 13.60 -1.87 -14.91
C LEU A 96 13.75 -0.33 -14.93
N TRP A 97 13.75 0.26 -16.13
CA TRP A 97 13.79 1.72 -16.25
C TRP A 97 12.55 2.38 -15.61
N LEU A 98 11.35 1.78 -15.81
CA LEU A 98 10.11 2.29 -15.21
C LEU A 98 10.12 2.09 -13.69
N SER A 99 10.65 0.95 -13.23
CA SER A 99 10.81 0.68 -11.80
C SER A 99 11.64 1.76 -11.13
N LYS A 100 12.74 2.20 -11.77
CA LYS A 100 13.62 3.27 -11.26
C LYS A 100 12.96 4.65 -11.30
N VAL A 101 12.41 5.06 -12.46
CA VAL A 101 11.97 6.46 -12.64
C VAL A 101 10.53 6.73 -12.19
N ALA A 102 9.69 5.70 -11.99
CA ALA A 102 8.30 5.88 -11.64
C ALA A 102 7.85 5.06 -10.42
N GLN A 103 8.08 3.75 -10.39
CA GLN A 103 7.58 2.89 -9.31
C GLN A 103 8.19 3.27 -7.96
N VAL A 104 9.52 3.29 -7.85
CA VAL A 104 10.24 3.66 -6.63
C VAL A 104 9.97 5.12 -6.26
N THR A 105 10.07 6.02 -7.24
CA THR A 105 9.92 7.46 -6.98
C THR A 105 8.51 7.83 -6.56
N SER A 106 7.47 7.18 -7.08
CA SER A 106 6.09 7.44 -6.63
C SER A 106 5.86 7.02 -5.19
N GLY A 107 6.45 5.89 -4.76
CA GLY A 107 6.41 5.47 -3.35
C GLY A 107 7.12 6.46 -2.43
N LEU A 108 8.33 6.90 -2.80
CA LEU A 108 9.08 7.92 -2.04
C LEU A 108 8.32 9.25 -1.98
N GLN A 109 7.71 9.66 -3.09
CA GLN A 109 7.00 10.93 -3.16
C GLN A 109 5.83 11.00 -2.19
N HIS A 110 5.11 9.89 -1.97
CA HIS A 110 4.04 9.85 -0.97
C HIS A 110 4.54 10.14 0.45
N PHE A 111 5.72 9.67 0.84
CA PHE A 111 6.31 10.02 2.13
C PHE A 111 6.68 11.50 2.18
N LYS A 112 7.28 12.04 1.11
CA LYS A 112 7.68 13.47 1.03
C LYS A 112 6.45 14.39 1.05
N ASP A 113 5.44 14.12 0.24
CA ASP A 113 4.21 14.93 0.19
C ASP A 113 3.47 14.89 1.54
N THR A 114 3.38 13.71 2.15
CA THR A 114 2.77 13.56 3.47
C THR A 114 3.53 14.36 4.54
N LEU A 115 4.86 14.35 4.49
CA LEU A 115 5.70 15.14 5.39
C LEU A 115 5.42 16.65 5.26
N GLU A 116 5.36 17.16 4.01
CA GLU A 116 5.07 18.58 3.76
C GLU A 116 3.65 18.97 4.23
N VAL A 117 2.66 18.12 3.94
CA VAL A 117 1.29 18.32 4.42
C VAL A 117 1.26 18.32 5.97
N LEU A 118 1.97 17.37 6.61
CA LEU A 118 1.97 17.26 8.07
C LEU A 118 2.55 18.50 8.74
N LYS A 119 3.61 19.11 8.18
CA LYS A 119 4.21 20.34 8.72
C LYS A 119 3.20 21.48 8.85
N GLU A 120 2.28 21.58 7.91
CA GLU A 120 1.27 22.64 7.85
C GLU A 120 -0.10 22.23 8.44
N PHE A 121 -0.30 20.94 8.75
CA PHE A 121 -1.60 20.43 9.15
C PHE A 121 -1.97 20.81 10.58
N ASP A 122 -3.17 21.41 10.74
CA ASP A 122 -3.75 21.74 12.03
C ASP A 122 -4.68 20.62 12.51
N PHE A 123 -4.29 20.01 13.63
CA PHE A 123 -5.10 18.97 14.28
C PHE A 123 -6.22 19.54 15.14
N GLU A 124 -6.16 20.82 15.48
CA GLU A 124 -7.18 21.54 16.25
C GLU A 124 -7.62 22.79 15.50
N GLU A 125 -8.91 23.07 15.49
CA GLU A 125 -9.52 24.25 14.88
C GLU A 125 -10.48 24.87 15.88
N ASP A 126 -10.20 26.11 16.29
CA ASP A 126 -11.07 26.88 17.18
C ASP A 126 -12.24 27.50 16.42
N GLY A 127 -13.47 27.18 16.84
CA GLY A 127 -14.68 27.89 16.44
C GLY A 127 -15.14 28.87 17.52
N GLU A 128 -16.17 29.70 17.24
CA GLU A 128 -16.67 30.70 18.20
C GLU A 128 -17.15 30.09 19.54
N SER A 129 -17.68 28.85 19.52
CA SER A 129 -18.23 28.16 20.69
C SER A 129 -17.91 26.68 20.77
N PHE A 130 -17.00 26.17 19.92
CA PHE A 130 -16.58 24.78 19.86
C PHE A 130 -15.12 24.66 19.43
N LEU A 131 -14.50 23.50 19.77
CA LEU A 131 -13.21 23.08 19.29
C LEU A 131 -13.39 21.83 18.42
N ILE A 132 -12.83 21.83 17.20
CA ILE A 132 -12.71 20.62 16.38
C ILE A 132 -11.33 20.05 16.62
N ARG A 133 -11.27 18.81 17.09
CA ARG A 133 -10.03 18.05 17.24
C ARG A 133 -10.03 16.86 16.29
N LYS A 134 -9.00 16.75 15.47
CA LYS A 134 -8.75 15.61 14.58
C LYS A 134 -7.85 14.61 15.30
N GLU A 135 -8.39 13.44 15.61
CA GLU A 135 -7.70 12.41 16.38
C GLU A 135 -7.43 11.17 15.52
N PRO A 136 -6.36 10.38 15.81
CA PRO A 136 -6.10 9.13 15.12
C PRO A 136 -7.24 8.15 15.34
N ILE A 137 -7.61 7.42 14.27
CA ILE A 137 -8.75 6.49 14.33
C ILE A 137 -8.43 5.21 15.11
N GLY A 138 -7.16 4.82 15.23
CA GLY A 138 -6.76 3.58 15.88
C GLY A 138 -5.86 2.71 15.02
N VAL A 139 -6.16 1.41 14.98
CA VAL A 139 -5.46 0.39 14.20
C VAL A 139 -6.03 0.32 12.78
N ILE A 140 -5.17 0.44 11.78
CA ILE A 140 -5.56 0.35 10.36
C ILE A 140 -5.08 -0.98 9.76
N GLY A 141 -6.01 -1.78 9.25
CA GLY A 141 -5.71 -2.91 8.39
C GLY A 141 -5.53 -2.44 6.94
N MET A 142 -4.38 -2.76 6.34
CA MET A 142 -4.03 -2.33 4.98
C MET A 142 -3.86 -3.53 4.08
N ILE A 143 -4.54 -3.54 2.94
CA ILE A 143 -4.40 -4.57 1.90
C ILE A 143 -4.05 -3.87 0.59
N THR A 144 -2.95 -4.29 -0.05
CA THR A 144 -2.45 -3.66 -1.27
C THR A 144 -2.32 -4.65 -2.43
N PRO A 145 -2.52 -4.22 -3.68
CA PRO A 145 -2.34 -5.05 -4.87
C PRO A 145 -0.86 -5.13 -5.27
N TRP A 146 -0.58 -5.96 -6.31
CA TRP A 146 0.76 -6.08 -6.90
C TRP A 146 1.14 -4.94 -7.85
N ILE A 147 0.15 -4.24 -8.44
CA ILE A 147 0.37 -3.13 -9.36
C ILE A 147 0.83 -1.88 -8.61
N TRP A 148 1.88 -1.22 -9.07
CA TRP A 148 2.45 -0.06 -8.38
C TRP A 148 2.69 -0.32 -6.87
N PRO A 149 3.40 -1.40 -6.48
CA PRO A 149 3.39 -1.88 -5.10
C PRO A 149 3.83 -0.83 -4.10
N MET A 150 4.92 -0.11 -4.38
CA MET A 150 5.40 0.93 -3.46
C MET A 150 4.48 2.16 -3.42
N ASN A 151 3.91 2.57 -4.55
CA ASN A 151 2.91 3.64 -4.55
C ASN A 151 1.76 3.32 -3.59
N GLN A 152 1.20 2.10 -3.70
CA GLN A 152 0.04 1.68 -2.92
C GLN A 152 0.34 1.49 -1.43
N MET A 153 1.51 0.97 -1.09
CA MET A 153 1.92 0.81 0.31
C MET A 153 2.28 2.15 0.95
N SER A 154 3.12 2.94 0.27
CA SER A 154 3.64 4.20 0.82
C SER A 154 2.55 5.23 1.09
N THR A 155 1.57 5.38 0.18
CA THR A 155 0.46 6.34 0.41
C THR A 155 -0.33 6.02 1.67
N LYS A 156 -0.52 4.73 1.99
CA LYS A 156 -1.25 4.28 3.18
C LYS A 156 -0.40 4.42 4.45
N VAL A 157 0.85 3.92 4.39
CA VAL A 157 1.76 3.90 5.55
C VAL A 157 2.14 5.32 5.97
N ALA A 158 2.52 6.19 5.03
CA ALA A 158 2.88 7.57 5.33
C ALA A 158 1.72 8.33 5.99
N SER A 159 0.53 8.23 5.41
CA SER A 159 -0.68 8.89 5.95
C SER A 159 -1.06 8.37 7.33
N ALA A 160 -0.92 7.07 7.59
CA ALA A 160 -1.20 6.50 8.90
C ALA A 160 -0.22 7.00 9.97
N ILE A 161 1.08 7.04 9.66
CA ILE A 161 2.10 7.61 10.56
C ILE A 161 1.79 9.09 10.84
N ALA A 162 1.53 9.88 9.81
CA ALA A 162 1.20 11.30 9.95
C ALA A 162 -0.05 11.53 10.81
N ALA A 163 -1.05 10.66 10.71
CA ALA A 163 -2.28 10.72 11.49
C ALA A 163 -2.11 10.18 12.94
N GLY A 164 -0.99 9.54 13.27
CA GLY A 164 -0.78 8.91 14.59
C GLY A 164 -1.47 7.55 14.75
N CYS A 165 -1.77 6.87 13.65
CA CYS A 165 -2.38 5.54 13.63
C CYS A 165 -1.32 4.44 13.61
N THR A 166 -1.66 3.28 14.15
CA THR A 166 -0.88 2.06 14.00
C THR A 166 -1.46 1.17 12.92
N MET A 167 -0.70 0.21 12.40
CA MET A 167 -1.12 -0.50 11.20
C MET A 167 -0.62 -1.93 11.10
N VAL A 168 -1.39 -2.74 10.36
CA VAL A 168 -1.01 -4.06 9.88
C VAL A 168 -1.14 -4.07 8.35
N LEU A 169 -0.03 -4.28 7.65
CA LEU A 169 0.03 -4.33 6.19
C LEU A 169 0.03 -5.78 5.70
N LYS A 170 -0.89 -6.08 4.78
CA LYS A 170 -0.89 -7.29 3.96
C LYS A 170 -0.64 -6.89 2.51
N PRO A 171 0.59 -7.01 1.98
CA PRO A 171 0.85 -6.81 0.55
C PRO A 171 0.29 -7.96 -0.28
N SER A 172 0.22 -7.77 -1.60
CA SER A 172 -0.14 -8.87 -2.50
C SER A 172 0.88 -10.02 -2.41
N GLU A 173 0.38 -11.24 -2.43
CA GLU A 173 1.20 -12.44 -2.54
C GLU A 173 1.95 -12.56 -3.88
N ILE A 174 1.56 -11.78 -4.88
CA ILE A 174 2.22 -11.71 -6.19
C ILE A 174 3.46 -10.81 -6.15
N SER A 175 3.46 -9.75 -5.30
CA SER A 175 4.59 -8.84 -5.14
C SER A 175 4.93 -8.61 -3.65
N PRO A 176 5.27 -9.67 -2.92
CA PRO A 176 5.47 -9.59 -1.47
C PRO A 176 6.84 -9.01 -1.07
N PHE A 177 7.86 -9.17 -1.92
CA PHE A 177 9.22 -8.74 -1.59
C PHE A 177 9.35 -7.22 -1.48
N CYS A 178 8.53 -6.45 -2.22
CA CYS A 178 8.42 -5.00 -2.03
C CYS A 178 7.91 -4.65 -0.62
N GLY A 179 6.92 -5.38 -0.10
CA GLY A 179 6.41 -5.19 1.25
C GLY A 179 7.44 -5.53 2.32
N ILE A 180 8.16 -6.64 2.13
CA ILE A 180 9.26 -7.05 3.00
C ILE A 180 10.40 -6.03 2.97
N HIS A 181 10.72 -5.49 1.79
CA HIS A 181 11.71 -4.43 1.65
C HIS A 181 11.30 -3.15 2.38
N LEU A 182 10.03 -2.75 2.28
CA LEU A 182 9.50 -1.61 3.05
C LEU A 182 9.61 -1.85 4.56
N ALA A 183 9.34 -3.06 5.04
CA ALA A 183 9.53 -3.40 6.44
C ALA A 183 11.00 -3.28 6.87
N LYS A 184 11.95 -3.68 6.03
CA LYS A 184 13.41 -3.50 6.26
C LYS A 184 13.82 -2.02 6.27
N VAL A 185 13.18 -1.17 5.47
CA VAL A 185 13.37 0.30 5.50
C VAL A 185 12.86 0.87 6.82
N ILE A 186 11.68 0.45 7.26
CA ILE A 186 11.06 0.88 8.51
C ILE A 186 11.85 0.37 9.73
N GLU A 187 12.33 -0.86 9.71
CA GLU A 187 13.19 -1.43 10.77
C GLU A 187 14.43 -0.58 11.05
N LYS A 188 14.99 0.08 10.03
CA LYS A 188 16.14 0.99 10.15
C LYS A 188 15.76 2.40 10.60
N SER A 189 14.47 2.71 10.67
CA SER A 189 13.98 3.99 11.15
C SER A 189 13.70 3.93 12.66
N ASP A 190 13.49 5.10 13.26
CA ASP A 190 13.18 5.19 14.70
C ASP A 190 11.69 4.93 15.01
N LEU A 191 10.95 4.30 14.11
CA LEU A 191 9.52 4.02 14.30
C LEU A 191 9.32 3.08 15.50
N PRO A 192 8.47 3.44 16.48
CA PRO A 192 8.27 2.60 17.67
C PRO A 192 7.72 1.21 17.31
N ASN A 193 8.17 0.20 18.06
CA ASN A 193 7.75 -1.18 17.86
C ASN A 193 6.22 -1.30 17.89
N GLY A 194 5.66 -2.11 16.98
CA GLY A 194 4.22 -2.34 16.87
C GLY A 194 3.46 -1.28 16.08
N VAL A 195 4.02 -0.09 15.80
CA VAL A 195 3.35 0.93 14.98
C VAL A 195 3.12 0.43 13.55
N PHE A 196 4.11 -0.25 12.97
CA PHE A 196 4.00 -0.93 11.68
C PHE A 196 4.23 -2.42 11.86
N ASN A 197 3.33 -3.23 11.27
CA ASN A 197 3.43 -4.69 11.23
C ASN A 197 3.14 -5.17 9.81
N LEU A 198 3.80 -6.26 9.39
CA LEU A 198 3.64 -6.86 8.07
C LEU A 198 3.40 -8.35 8.18
N VAL A 199 2.31 -8.83 7.58
CA VAL A 199 1.97 -10.24 7.46
C VAL A 199 1.66 -10.57 6.00
N ASN A 200 2.46 -11.45 5.40
CA ASN A 200 2.21 -11.99 4.07
C ASN A 200 1.20 -13.14 4.13
N GLY A 201 0.53 -13.41 3.01
CA GLY A 201 -0.39 -14.53 2.91
C GLY A 201 -1.51 -14.29 1.90
N LEU A 202 -2.37 -15.28 1.74
CA LEU A 202 -3.48 -15.26 0.79
C LEU A 202 -4.60 -14.31 1.23
N GLY A 203 -5.14 -13.54 0.30
CA GLY A 203 -6.24 -12.62 0.58
C GLY A 203 -7.43 -13.25 1.32
N PRO A 204 -7.96 -14.42 0.89
CA PRO A 204 -9.06 -15.11 1.59
C PRO A 204 -8.76 -15.59 3.01
N VAL A 205 -7.49 -15.68 3.41
CA VAL A 205 -7.08 -16.12 4.77
C VAL A 205 -6.73 -14.91 5.62
N VAL A 206 -5.60 -14.26 5.32
CA VAL A 206 -5.10 -13.15 6.15
C VAL A 206 -5.83 -11.83 5.89
N GLY A 207 -6.27 -11.59 4.64
CA GLY A 207 -7.07 -10.40 4.32
C GLY A 207 -8.45 -10.42 4.97
N ASP A 208 -9.12 -11.58 4.98
CA ASP A 208 -10.40 -11.77 5.66
C ASP A 208 -10.22 -11.69 7.18
N ALA A 209 -9.19 -12.34 7.75
CA ALA A 209 -8.89 -12.26 9.17
C ALA A 209 -8.67 -10.81 9.62
N LEU A 210 -7.94 -10.01 8.84
CA LEU A 210 -7.70 -8.60 9.12
C LEU A 210 -9.01 -7.77 9.02
N SER A 211 -9.83 -8.04 8.00
CA SER A 211 -11.10 -7.32 7.76
C SER A 211 -12.15 -7.61 8.84
N THR A 212 -12.16 -8.84 9.38
CA THR A 212 -13.12 -9.26 10.42
C THR A 212 -12.64 -8.98 11.83
N HIS A 213 -11.35 -8.63 12.04
CA HIS A 213 -10.77 -8.49 13.37
C HIS A 213 -11.44 -7.37 14.17
N PRO A 214 -11.91 -7.63 15.41
CA PRO A 214 -12.66 -6.63 16.20
C PRO A 214 -11.83 -5.42 16.64
N ASP A 215 -10.51 -5.58 16.79
CA ASP A 215 -9.59 -4.53 17.22
C ASP A 215 -8.93 -3.77 16.04
N VAL A 216 -9.44 -3.96 14.82
CA VAL A 216 -9.11 -3.11 13.67
C VAL A 216 -10.20 -2.06 13.53
N ASP A 217 -9.83 -0.78 13.53
CA ASP A 217 -10.75 0.36 13.51
C ASP A 217 -11.09 0.82 12.09
N MET A 218 -10.19 0.58 11.14
CA MET A 218 -10.35 0.95 9.73
C MET A 218 -9.67 -0.06 8.82
N MET A 219 -10.31 -0.36 7.68
CA MET A 219 -9.67 -1.04 6.56
C MET A 219 -9.34 -0.04 5.45
N HIS A 220 -8.12 -0.11 4.93
CA HIS A 220 -7.70 0.60 3.73
C HIS A 220 -7.29 -0.41 2.66
N PHE A 221 -8.18 -0.63 1.72
CA PHE A 221 -8.05 -1.65 0.67
C PHE A 221 -7.77 -1.02 -0.69
N THR A 222 -6.85 -1.61 -1.45
CA THR A 222 -6.73 -1.38 -2.89
C THR A 222 -6.65 -2.72 -3.62
N GLY A 223 -7.50 -2.91 -4.63
CA GLY A 223 -7.54 -4.15 -5.40
C GLY A 223 -8.76 -4.26 -6.30
N SER A 224 -9.20 -5.48 -6.59
CA SER A 224 -10.37 -5.70 -7.45
C SER A 224 -11.68 -5.33 -6.77
N THR A 225 -12.68 -4.92 -7.56
CA THR A 225 -14.05 -4.64 -7.06
C THR A 225 -14.63 -5.82 -6.28
N ARG A 226 -14.42 -7.05 -6.77
CA ARG A 226 -14.89 -8.25 -6.07
C ARG A 226 -14.28 -8.40 -4.67
N ALA A 227 -12.98 -8.20 -4.54
CA ALA A 227 -12.31 -8.28 -3.25
C ALA A 227 -12.69 -7.10 -2.34
N GLY A 228 -12.87 -5.89 -2.91
CA GLY A 228 -13.37 -4.72 -2.16
C GLY A 228 -14.75 -4.94 -1.56
N ILE A 229 -15.67 -5.56 -2.31
CA ILE A 229 -16.99 -5.95 -1.77
C ILE A 229 -16.83 -6.91 -0.59
N ALA A 230 -15.98 -7.94 -0.70
CA ALA A 230 -15.73 -8.89 0.37
C ALA A 230 -15.16 -8.19 1.63
N VAL A 231 -14.17 -7.32 1.47
CA VAL A 231 -13.59 -6.53 2.58
C VAL A 231 -14.66 -5.67 3.25
N ALA A 232 -15.51 -4.98 2.49
CA ALA A 232 -16.59 -4.16 3.06
C ALA A 232 -17.61 -5.00 3.84
N GLN A 233 -17.99 -6.17 3.29
CA GLN A 233 -18.91 -7.09 3.96
C GLN A 233 -18.31 -7.67 5.25
N SER A 234 -17.05 -8.12 5.21
CA SER A 234 -16.34 -8.66 6.37
C SER A 234 -16.13 -7.60 7.47
N SER A 235 -16.02 -6.33 7.09
CA SER A 235 -15.83 -5.20 8.02
C SER A 235 -17.14 -4.71 8.67
N ALA A 236 -18.27 -4.94 8.04
CA ALA A 236 -19.57 -4.39 8.47
C ALA A 236 -20.00 -4.77 9.90
N PRO A 237 -19.80 -6.02 10.41
CA PRO A 237 -20.22 -6.39 11.76
C PRO A 237 -19.61 -5.56 12.89
N THR A 238 -18.43 -4.96 12.69
CA THR A 238 -17.77 -4.11 13.67
C THR A 238 -17.94 -2.61 13.37
N VAL A 239 -18.68 -2.26 12.32
CA VAL A 239 -18.93 -0.87 11.88
C VAL A 239 -17.65 -0.06 11.63
N LYS A 240 -16.53 -0.75 11.34
CA LYS A 240 -15.26 -0.08 11.05
C LYS A 240 -15.30 0.70 9.74
N ARG A 241 -14.54 1.75 9.63
CA ARG A 241 -14.40 2.49 8.36
C ARG A 241 -13.72 1.64 7.29
N VAL A 242 -14.16 1.80 6.05
CA VAL A 242 -13.54 1.13 4.90
C VAL A 242 -13.27 2.17 3.82
N ALA A 243 -11.99 2.41 3.53
CA ALA A 243 -11.55 3.19 2.37
C ALA A 243 -11.11 2.22 1.28
N GLN A 244 -11.55 2.47 0.04
CA GLN A 244 -11.33 1.55 -1.08
C GLN A 244 -10.86 2.30 -2.31
N GLU A 245 -9.80 1.76 -2.92
CA GLU A 245 -9.34 2.08 -4.26
C GLU A 245 -9.49 0.82 -5.11
N LEU A 246 -10.25 0.90 -6.20
CA LEU A 246 -10.68 -0.25 -6.98
C LEU A 246 -10.16 -0.17 -8.43
N GLY A 247 -10.45 -1.19 -9.22
CA GLY A 247 -10.12 -1.21 -10.64
C GLY A 247 -10.91 -0.15 -11.43
N GLY A 248 -10.33 0.31 -12.51
CA GLY A 248 -10.91 1.33 -13.38
C GLY A 248 -11.04 0.88 -14.84
N LYS A 249 -11.82 1.63 -15.57
CA LYS A 249 -12.00 1.57 -17.02
C LYS A 249 -11.97 2.99 -17.58
N SER A 250 -10.77 3.62 -17.43
CA SER A 250 -10.59 5.03 -17.80
C SER A 250 -10.71 5.25 -19.31
N ALA A 251 -11.42 6.31 -19.68
CA ALA A 251 -11.61 6.68 -21.07
C ALA A 251 -10.41 7.51 -21.58
N ASN A 252 -9.99 7.22 -22.81
CA ASN A 252 -9.13 8.08 -23.61
C ASN A 252 -10.01 8.84 -24.62
N ILE A 253 -10.33 10.10 -24.34
CA ILE A 253 -11.23 10.91 -25.15
C ILE A 253 -10.41 11.77 -26.10
N ILE A 254 -10.60 11.57 -27.41
CA ILE A 254 -9.91 12.30 -28.47
C ILE A 254 -10.94 13.22 -29.14
N LEU A 255 -10.74 14.52 -29.03
CA LEU A 255 -11.61 15.51 -29.66
C LEU A 255 -11.27 15.69 -31.16
N ASP A 256 -12.17 16.31 -31.94
CA ASP A 256 -12.05 16.49 -33.37
C ASP A 256 -10.92 17.46 -33.79
N ASP A 257 -10.50 18.35 -32.90
CA ASP A 257 -9.40 19.30 -33.08
C ASP A 257 -8.06 18.79 -32.48
N ALA A 258 -8.01 17.54 -31.99
CA ALA A 258 -6.80 16.97 -31.40
C ALA A 258 -5.70 16.74 -32.46
N ASP A 259 -4.43 16.93 -32.02
CA ASP A 259 -3.27 16.46 -32.79
C ASP A 259 -3.26 14.92 -32.77
N LEU A 260 -3.68 14.32 -33.87
CA LEU A 260 -3.91 12.87 -33.93
C LEU A 260 -2.63 12.05 -33.69
N GLU A 261 -1.47 12.52 -34.16
CA GLU A 261 -0.21 11.82 -33.96
C GLU A 261 0.18 11.78 -32.47
N LYS A 262 0.03 12.90 -31.75
CA LYS A 262 0.25 12.97 -30.33
C LYS A 262 -0.79 12.16 -29.56
N ALA A 263 -2.06 12.23 -29.93
CA ALA A 263 -3.14 11.49 -29.27
C ALA A 263 -2.93 9.99 -29.37
N VAL A 264 -2.55 9.47 -30.55
CA VAL A 264 -2.25 8.04 -30.74
C VAL A 264 -1.03 7.62 -29.92
N SER A 265 0.07 8.37 -30.01
CA SER A 265 1.29 8.08 -29.24
C SER A 265 1.05 8.09 -27.73
N ALA A 266 0.35 9.10 -27.21
CA ALA A 266 0.00 9.20 -25.80
C ALA A 266 -0.95 8.07 -25.38
N GLY A 267 -1.96 7.75 -26.17
CA GLY A 267 -2.93 6.69 -25.90
C GLY A 267 -2.27 5.31 -25.78
N VAL A 268 -1.38 4.98 -26.72
CA VAL A 268 -0.62 3.73 -26.69
C VAL A 268 0.28 3.67 -25.44
N ASN A 269 1.04 4.73 -25.18
CA ASN A 269 1.92 4.77 -24.01
C ASN A 269 1.16 4.63 -22.69
N LEU A 270 0.03 5.33 -22.53
CA LEU A 270 -0.76 5.28 -21.30
C LEU A 270 -1.53 3.97 -21.13
N CYS A 271 -1.90 3.30 -22.24
CA CYS A 271 -2.52 1.98 -22.19
C CYS A 271 -1.53 0.90 -21.74
N PHE A 272 -0.31 0.92 -22.29
CA PHE A 272 0.70 -0.12 -22.03
C PHE A 272 1.72 0.25 -20.96
N LEU A 273 1.62 1.43 -20.37
CA LEU A 273 2.47 1.80 -19.23
C LEU A 273 2.38 0.75 -18.12
N ASN A 274 3.50 0.44 -17.50
CA ASN A 274 3.59 -0.58 -16.44
C ASN A 274 3.06 -1.96 -16.91
N THR A 275 3.39 -2.34 -18.15
CA THR A 275 2.94 -3.58 -18.81
C THR A 275 1.41 -3.73 -18.88
N GLY A 276 0.69 -2.61 -18.96
CA GLY A 276 -0.77 -2.55 -18.97
C GLY A 276 -1.42 -2.79 -17.60
N GLN A 277 -0.64 -2.82 -16.52
CA GLN A 277 -1.10 -3.09 -15.17
C GLN A 277 -1.24 -1.79 -14.36
N SER A 278 -2.35 -1.08 -14.55
CA SER A 278 -2.66 0.13 -13.78
C SER A 278 -4.17 0.34 -13.70
N CYS A 279 -4.67 0.72 -12.52
CA CYS A 279 -6.08 1.09 -12.33
C CYS A 279 -6.49 2.33 -13.12
N LEU A 280 -5.52 3.18 -13.48
CA LEU A 280 -5.72 4.41 -14.25
C LEU A 280 -5.43 4.25 -15.75
N SER A 281 -5.10 3.06 -16.26
CA SER A 281 -4.84 2.82 -17.67
C SER A 281 -6.00 3.26 -18.54
N LEU A 282 -5.68 3.98 -19.62
CA LEU A 282 -6.65 4.44 -20.61
C LEU A 282 -6.97 3.30 -21.58
N ILE A 283 -7.99 2.51 -21.28
CA ILE A 283 -8.32 1.29 -22.02
C ILE A 283 -9.57 1.40 -22.92
N HIS A 284 -10.40 2.44 -22.71
CA HIS A 284 -11.51 2.77 -23.60
C HIS A 284 -11.17 3.98 -24.45
N ILE A 285 -11.06 3.79 -25.76
CA ILE A 285 -10.80 4.88 -26.72
C ILE A 285 -12.16 5.39 -27.21
N SER A 286 -12.40 6.69 -27.03
CA SER A 286 -13.55 7.43 -27.57
C SER A 286 -13.06 8.54 -28.48
N GLU A 287 -13.60 8.58 -29.70
CA GLU A 287 -13.32 9.59 -30.70
C GLU A 287 -14.62 9.95 -31.45
N PRO A 288 -14.70 11.07 -32.17
CA PRO A 288 -15.97 11.57 -32.72
C PRO A 288 -16.77 10.59 -33.59
N THR A 289 -16.10 9.66 -34.24
CA THR A 289 -16.75 8.65 -35.10
C THR A 289 -17.31 7.47 -34.33
N ARG A 290 -16.89 7.21 -33.10
CA ARG A 290 -17.33 6.10 -32.27
C ARG A 290 -18.37 6.46 -31.22
N GLN A 291 -18.69 7.72 -31.04
CA GLN A 291 -19.65 8.17 -30.03
C GLN A 291 -21.05 7.59 -30.19
N ALA A 292 -21.42 7.14 -31.40
CA ALA A 292 -22.72 6.55 -31.68
C ALA A 292 -22.84 5.07 -31.29
N GLU A 293 -21.74 4.41 -30.87
CA GLU A 293 -21.68 2.98 -30.57
C GLU A 293 -21.53 2.68 -29.06
N ILE A 294 -21.39 3.73 -28.25
CA ILE A 294 -21.32 3.68 -26.79
C ILE A 294 -22.68 4.13 -26.21
#